data_1088d57bbc4e1a4b7e3bb6c915a746e4
#
_entry.id   1088d57bbc4e1a4b7e3bb6c915a746e4
#
_cell.length_a   1.000
_cell.length_b   1.000
_cell.length_c   1.000
_cell.angle_alpha   90.00
_cell.angle_beta   90.00
_cell.angle_gamma   90.00
#
_symmetry.space_group_name_H-M   'P 1'
#
loop_
_entity.id
_entity.type
_entity.pdbx_description
1 polymer ?
#
loop_
_entity_poly.entity_id
_entity_poly.type
_entity_poly.pdbx_seq_one_letter_code
_entity_poly.pdbx_strand_id
1 'polypeptide(L)'
;HDSHGAPLGDAEIALTREALGWKHAPFDIPSDIYAQWDAKEAGQAKEAAWNEKFAAYAKAFPQEAAEFTRRMKGEMPSDFDAKANEFIAKLQAN
;
A
#
# COMPACT_ATOMS: atom_id res chain seq x y z
N HIS A 1 -4.50 -19.02 -21.44
CA HIS A 1 -4.80 -20.14 -20.56
C HIS A 1 -3.56 -21.04 -20.38
N ASP A 2 -2.93 -21.49 -21.47
CA ASP A 2 -1.84 -22.46 -21.42
C ASP A 2 -0.55 -21.95 -20.76
N SER A 3 -0.32 -20.63 -20.77
CA SER A 3 0.81 -19.99 -20.08
C SER A 3 0.54 -19.68 -18.60
N HIS A 4 -0.66 -19.94 -18.10
CA HIS A 4 -0.99 -19.69 -16.70
C HIS A 4 -0.32 -20.75 -15.80
N GLY A 5 0.70 -20.32 -15.04
CA GLY A 5 1.44 -21.20 -14.15
C GLY A 5 2.55 -22.02 -14.79
N ALA A 6 2.85 -21.78 -16.07
CA ALA A 6 4.00 -22.39 -16.78
C ALA A 6 4.86 -21.33 -17.46
N PRO A 7 6.20 -21.51 -17.52
CA PRO A 7 7.07 -20.61 -18.27
C PRO A 7 6.78 -20.71 -19.76
N LEU A 8 6.89 -19.58 -20.48
CA LEU A 8 6.71 -19.55 -21.93
C LEU A 8 7.81 -20.33 -22.67
N GLY A 9 9.01 -20.37 -22.13
CA GLY A 9 10.20 -20.87 -22.83
C GLY A 9 10.83 -19.81 -23.76
N ASP A 10 12.09 -20.00 -24.08
CA ASP A 10 12.90 -19.00 -24.78
C ASP A 10 12.36 -18.65 -26.19
N ALA A 11 11.85 -19.64 -26.91
CA ALA A 11 11.29 -19.42 -28.25
C ALA A 11 10.04 -18.53 -28.22
N GLU A 12 9.09 -18.81 -27.32
CA GLU A 12 7.88 -18.00 -27.17
C GLU A 12 8.16 -16.61 -26.58
N ILE A 13 9.17 -16.48 -25.71
CA ILE A 13 9.63 -15.18 -25.22
C ILE A 13 10.16 -14.34 -26.38
N ALA A 14 10.95 -14.93 -27.29
CA ALA A 14 11.47 -14.22 -28.46
C ALA A 14 10.36 -13.74 -29.38
N LEU A 15 9.38 -14.59 -29.70
CA LEU A 15 8.21 -14.24 -30.52
C LEU A 15 7.35 -13.15 -29.85
N THR A 16 7.14 -13.26 -28.55
CA THR A 16 6.38 -12.26 -27.80
C THR A 16 7.08 -10.90 -27.83
N ARG A 17 8.39 -10.87 -27.66
CA ARG A 17 9.19 -9.63 -27.72
C ARG A 17 9.11 -8.98 -29.10
N GLU A 18 9.19 -9.79 -30.15
CA GLU A 18 9.03 -9.33 -31.55
C GLU A 18 7.64 -8.74 -31.78
N ALA A 19 6.60 -9.47 -31.37
CA ALA A 19 5.20 -9.03 -31.53
C ALA A 19 4.91 -7.72 -30.78
N LEU A 20 5.53 -7.51 -29.61
CA LEU A 20 5.40 -6.28 -28.82
C LEU A 20 6.37 -5.17 -29.27
N GLY A 21 7.25 -5.42 -30.23
CA GLY A 21 8.27 -4.47 -30.65
C GLY A 21 9.34 -4.16 -29.60
N TRP A 22 9.52 -5.03 -28.61
CA TRP A 22 10.47 -4.85 -27.52
C TRP A 22 11.88 -5.27 -27.96
N LYS A 23 12.76 -4.30 -28.16
CA LYS A 23 14.10 -4.50 -28.75
C LYS A 23 15.23 -4.63 -27.73
N HIS A 24 14.94 -4.42 -26.47
CA HIS A 24 15.94 -4.43 -25.38
C HIS A 24 16.25 -5.86 -24.94
N ALA A 25 17.44 -6.10 -24.39
CA ALA A 25 17.84 -7.39 -23.84
C ALA A 25 16.92 -7.80 -22.65
N PRO A 26 16.89 -9.09 -22.26
CA PRO A 26 16.19 -9.52 -21.06
C PRO A 26 16.65 -8.70 -19.84
N PHE A 27 15.69 -8.20 -19.05
CA PHE A 27 15.92 -7.37 -17.86
C PHE A 27 16.59 -6.01 -18.10
N ASP A 28 16.80 -5.64 -19.37
CA ASP A 28 17.32 -4.33 -19.75
C ASP A 28 16.13 -3.37 -19.98
N ILE A 29 15.86 -2.53 -19.00
CA ILE A 29 14.81 -1.52 -19.08
C ILE A 29 15.44 -0.16 -19.39
N PRO A 30 15.03 0.52 -20.48
CA PRO A 30 15.52 1.84 -20.84
C PRO A 30 15.39 2.87 -19.72
N SER A 31 16.37 3.75 -19.61
CA SER A 31 16.40 4.77 -18.54
C SER A 31 15.25 5.78 -18.62
N ASP A 32 14.73 6.04 -19.81
CA ASP A 32 13.56 6.91 -20.02
C ASP A 32 12.29 6.28 -19.43
N ILE A 33 12.14 4.96 -19.51
CA ILE A 33 11.03 4.24 -18.85
C ILE A 33 11.17 4.33 -17.33
N TYR A 34 12.38 4.11 -16.78
CA TYR A 34 12.62 4.32 -15.36
C TYR A 34 12.28 5.73 -14.92
N ALA A 35 12.70 6.75 -15.68
CA ALA A 35 12.42 8.14 -15.36
C ALA A 35 10.92 8.47 -15.39
N GLN A 36 10.15 7.88 -16.31
CA GLN A 36 8.70 8.07 -16.39
C GLN A 36 7.96 7.43 -15.21
N TRP A 37 8.49 6.35 -14.65
CA TRP A 37 7.89 5.64 -13.51
C TRP A 37 8.46 6.08 -12.16
N ASP A 38 9.52 6.86 -12.14
CA ASP A 38 10.12 7.35 -10.90
C ASP A 38 9.24 8.44 -10.26
N ALA A 39 8.53 8.05 -9.24
CA ALA A 39 7.63 8.93 -8.47
C ALA A 39 8.25 9.38 -7.13
N LYS A 40 9.56 9.18 -6.89
CA LYS A 40 10.18 9.46 -5.58
C LYS A 40 10.05 10.93 -5.18
N GLU A 41 10.41 11.87 -6.04
CA GLU A 41 10.29 13.30 -5.73
C GLU A 41 8.83 13.73 -5.57
N ALA A 42 7.97 13.32 -6.49
CA ALA A 42 6.54 13.63 -6.41
C ALA A 42 5.88 12.98 -5.18
N GLY A 43 6.27 11.76 -4.81
CA GLY A 43 5.84 11.07 -3.61
C GLY A 43 6.27 11.80 -2.35
N GLN A 44 7.55 12.18 -2.25
CA GLN A 44 8.10 12.94 -1.13
C GLN A 44 7.39 14.29 -0.94
N ALA A 45 7.12 15.01 -2.02
CA ALA A 45 6.40 16.28 -1.94
C ALA A 45 4.97 16.09 -1.41
N LYS A 46 4.26 15.06 -1.87
CA LYS A 46 2.91 14.73 -1.39
C LYS A 46 2.91 14.31 0.07
N GLU A 47 3.87 13.50 0.48
CA GLU A 47 4.04 13.06 1.87
C GLU A 47 4.34 14.25 2.79
N ALA A 48 5.24 15.14 2.40
CA ALA A 48 5.55 16.35 3.15
C ALA A 48 4.31 17.24 3.35
N ALA A 49 3.55 17.49 2.28
CA ALA A 49 2.32 18.25 2.34
C ALA A 49 1.23 17.60 3.21
N TRP A 50 1.13 16.27 3.19
CA TRP A 50 0.25 15.52 4.08
C TRP A 50 0.70 15.66 5.54
N ASN A 51 1.97 15.46 5.82
CA ASN A 51 2.52 15.54 7.17
C ASN A 51 2.31 16.92 7.80
N GLU A 52 2.47 18.00 7.02
CA GLU A 52 2.18 19.36 7.49
C GLU A 52 0.71 19.52 7.87
N LYS A 53 -0.22 19.09 7.00
CA LYS A 53 -1.66 19.13 7.28
C LYS A 53 -2.03 18.31 8.49
N PHE A 54 -1.47 17.10 8.60
CA PHE A 54 -1.78 16.22 9.73
C PHE A 54 -1.21 16.77 11.04
N ALA A 55 -0.02 17.38 11.03
CA ALA A 55 0.52 18.04 12.21
C ALA A 55 -0.36 19.22 12.68
N ALA A 56 -0.86 20.03 11.76
CA ALA A 56 -1.81 21.10 12.08
C ALA A 56 -3.15 20.54 12.64
N TYR A 57 -3.66 19.48 12.04
CA TYR A 57 -4.86 18.78 12.53
C TYR A 57 -4.63 18.20 13.93
N ALA A 58 -3.52 17.52 14.17
CA ALA A 58 -3.20 16.94 15.46
C ALA A 58 -3.04 17.99 16.57
N LYS A 59 -2.59 19.18 16.22
CA LYS A 59 -2.53 20.32 17.17
C LYS A 59 -3.93 20.84 17.51
N ALA A 60 -4.84 20.91 16.54
CA ALA A 60 -6.19 21.41 16.73
C ALA A 60 -7.13 20.36 17.36
N PHE A 61 -6.95 19.08 17.03
CA PHE A 61 -7.81 17.95 17.39
C PHE A 61 -6.97 16.76 17.87
N PRO A 62 -6.32 16.84 19.03
CA PRO A 62 -5.33 15.84 19.46
C PRO A 62 -5.96 14.46 19.73
N GLN A 63 -7.20 14.38 20.20
CA GLN A 63 -7.86 13.09 20.49
C GLN A 63 -8.24 12.38 19.20
N GLU A 64 -8.81 13.09 18.24
CA GLU A 64 -9.22 12.58 16.94
C GLU A 64 -8.00 12.13 16.12
N ALA A 65 -6.91 12.89 16.19
CA ALA A 65 -5.66 12.54 15.52
C ALA A 65 -5.01 11.29 16.13
N ALA A 66 -5.06 11.15 17.46
CA ALA A 66 -4.58 9.95 18.14
C ALA A 66 -5.41 8.71 17.74
N GLU A 67 -6.74 8.85 17.70
CA GLU A 67 -7.64 7.77 17.30
C GLU A 67 -7.44 7.39 15.81
N PHE A 68 -7.30 8.39 14.94
CA PHE A 68 -6.95 8.14 13.53
C PHE A 68 -5.65 7.35 13.41
N THR A 69 -4.58 7.80 14.10
CA THR A 69 -3.27 7.15 14.07
C THR A 69 -3.34 5.72 14.59
N ARG A 70 -4.05 5.48 15.69
CA ARG A 70 -4.29 4.14 16.24
C ARG A 70 -4.93 3.22 15.21
N ARG A 71 -5.99 3.69 14.55
CA ARG A 71 -6.70 2.90 13.51
C ARG A 71 -5.82 2.60 12.30
N MET A 72 -5.03 3.58 11.85
CA MET A 72 -4.11 3.39 10.72
C MET A 72 -3.00 2.38 11.03
N LYS A 73 -2.62 2.23 12.30
CA LYS A 73 -1.69 1.18 12.75
C LYS A 73 -2.34 -0.19 12.93
N GLY A 74 -3.65 -0.30 12.82
CA GLY A 74 -4.38 -1.54 13.08
C GLY A 74 -4.47 -1.90 14.58
N GLU A 75 -4.20 -0.97 15.47
CA GLU A 75 -4.22 -1.19 16.92
C GLU A 75 -5.66 -1.16 17.44
N MET A 76 -6.01 -2.10 18.31
CA MET A 76 -7.29 -2.10 19.03
C MET A 76 -7.26 -1.05 20.18
N PRO A 77 -8.43 -0.49 20.58
CA PRO A 77 -8.50 0.33 21.79
C PRO A 77 -7.95 -0.41 23.00
N SER A 78 -7.27 0.28 23.89
CA SER A 78 -6.68 -0.34 25.10
C SER A 78 -7.70 -0.98 26.06
N ASP A 79 -8.95 -0.55 25.99
CA ASP A 79 -10.08 -1.05 26.78
C ASP A 79 -10.97 -2.07 26.02
N PHE A 80 -10.55 -2.50 24.81
CA PHE A 80 -11.34 -3.39 23.95
C PHE A 80 -11.71 -4.70 24.66
N ASP A 81 -10.73 -5.40 25.24
CA ASP A 81 -10.96 -6.68 25.89
C ASP A 81 -11.88 -6.53 27.11
N ALA A 82 -11.69 -5.47 27.90
CA ALA A 82 -12.54 -5.20 29.06
C ALA A 82 -14.00 -4.96 28.64
N LYS A 83 -14.22 -4.13 27.62
CA LYS A 83 -15.55 -3.85 27.08
C LYS A 83 -16.20 -5.06 26.43
N ALA A 84 -15.43 -5.87 25.70
CA ALA A 84 -15.93 -7.10 25.10
C ALA A 84 -16.39 -8.09 26.19
N ASN A 85 -15.59 -8.30 27.23
CA ASN A 85 -15.93 -9.17 28.33
C ASN A 85 -17.14 -8.67 29.12
N GLU A 86 -17.25 -7.38 29.36
CA GLU A 86 -18.43 -6.77 29.99
C GLU A 86 -19.71 -7.01 29.16
N PHE A 87 -19.61 -6.84 27.84
CA PHE A 87 -20.73 -7.09 26.93
C PHE A 87 -21.17 -8.56 26.94
N ILE A 88 -20.20 -9.50 26.89
CA ILE A 88 -20.47 -10.94 26.99
C ILE A 88 -21.14 -11.30 28.30
N ALA A 89 -20.63 -10.76 29.42
CA ALA A 89 -21.23 -11.01 30.73
C ALA A 89 -22.68 -10.52 30.82
N LYS A 90 -22.99 -9.35 30.24
CA LYS A 90 -24.36 -8.83 30.15
C LYS A 90 -25.28 -9.74 29.33
N LEU A 91 -24.78 -10.31 28.23
CA LEU A 91 -25.56 -11.26 27.42
C LEU A 91 -25.84 -12.58 28.16
N GLN A 92 -24.88 -13.05 28.96
CA GLN A 92 -25.03 -14.28 29.73
C GLN A 92 -25.96 -14.16 30.97
N ALA A 93 -26.15 -12.92 31.42
CA ALA A 93 -27.02 -12.63 32.59
C ALA A 93 -28.51 -12.44 32.24
N ASN A 94 -28.84 -12.39 30.95
CA ASN A 94 -30.22 -12.30 30.45
C ASN A 94 -30.70 -13.65 29.89
#